data_717974a050c3bb67ef6671d4843ca8be
#
_entry.id   717974a050c3bb67ef6671d4843ca8be
#
_cell.length_a   1.000
_cell.length_b   1.000
_cell.length_c   1.000
_cell.angle_alpha   90.00
_cell.angle_beta   90.00
_cell.angle_gamma   90.00
#
_symmetry.space_group_name_H-M   'P 1'
#
loop_
_entity.id
_entity.type
_entity.pdbx_description
1 polymer ?
#
loop_
_entity_poly.entity_id
_entity_poly.type
_entity_poly.pdbx_seq_one_letter_code
_entity_poly.pdbx_strand_id
1 'polypeptide(L)'
;MDSILAGKLIERISNFTDYNVNIMDENGILVASRMKERIGSFHEVAFDIINGSNDTVMVDMDNPETGVKAGVNMAIYTNKKKVGVVGVTGSPDTVLSVAKIIKMSVEVMMEYEMYKYESMKKYNLREQLMHLIFYNDNFEREDLSKYFKALNLDEEILRIPILVQIENSAAHMTKIKEILDGNKFRSRQDIGDTTKEDFIFLFKGIDCDIKDVMQDYKYLVGEYLSPLLQYVRARHLVYNIYVGPIQNDIMYYRQAYLDCMWMQKNMGNSENRSFYFYDYMIRYMESRVPVSEFNAIFYMLKKELGKKFTDNYTETMEALIEKDYNLAKAGNMLHIHKNTLVYRLDKIREVLNMNPLVNNTEREFMECFYYYLIRK
;
A
#
# COMPACT_ATOMS: atom_id res chain seq x y z
N MET A 1 -12.76 -16.38 5.82
CA MET A 1 -13.16 -14.99 5.42
C MET A 1 -11.90 -14.15 5.29
N ASP A 2 -11.76 -13.36 4.19
CA ASP A 2 -10.61 -12.48 3.95
C ASP A 2 -10.57 -11.32 4.96
N SER A 3 -9.40 -11.10 5.58
CA SER A 3 -9.18 -10.06 6.60
C SER A 3 -9.36 -8.62 6.09
N ILE A 4 -9.04 -8.38 4.81
CA ILE A 4 -9.19 -7.06 4.19
C ILE A 4 -10.67 -6.72 4.01
N LEU A 5 -11.47 -7.68 3.52
CA LEU A 5 -12.91 -7.52 3.39
C LEU A 5 -13.56 -7.32 4.76
N ALA A 6 -13.21 -8.18 5.73
CA ALA A 6 -13.70 -8.07 7.10
C ALA A 6 -13.35 -6.71 7.73
N GLY A 7 -12.15 -6.19 7.51
CA GLY A 7 -11.73 -4.86 7.97
C GLY A 7 -12.58 -3.73 7.40
N LYS A 8 -12.84 -3.74 6.08
CA LYS A 8 -13.72 -2.77 5.42
C LYS A 8 -15.16 -2.83 5.93
N LEU A 9 -15.66 -4.04 6.21
CA LEU A 9 -17.00 -4.24 6.78
C LEU A 9 -17.10 -3.61 8.17
N ILE A 10 -16.13 -3.88 9.04
CA ILE A 10 -16.10 -3.30 10.40
C ILE A 10 -16.00 -1.79 10.33
N GLU A 11 -15.16 -1.21 9.48
CA GLU A 11 -15.04 0.24 9.31
C GLU A 11 -16.38 0.88 8.94
N ARG A 12 -17.09 0.31 7.97
CA ARG A 12 -18.41 0.81 7.58
C ARG A 12 -19.44 0.66 8.70
N ILE A 13 -19.50 -0.50 9.35
CA ILE A 13 -20.44 -0.78 10.45
C ILE A 13 -20.19 0.15 11.64
N SER A 14 -18.93 0.45 11.94
CA SER A 14 -18.53 1.33 13.03
C SER A 14 -19.04 2.77 12.90
N ASN A 15 -19.44 3.20 11.70
CA ASN A 15 -20.06 4.50 11.47
C ASN A 15 -21.56 4.53 11.86
N PHE A 16 -22.18 3.36 12.06
CA PHE A 16 -23.62 3.25 12.32
C PHE A 16 -23.94 2.72 13.72
N THR A 17 -22.95 2.24 14.45
CA THR A 17 -23.17 1.70 15.81
C THR A 17 -21.97 1.94 16.71
N ASP A 18 -22.24 2.19 17.99
CA ASP A 18 -21.22 2.33 19.04
C ASP A 18 -20.81 0.99 19.66
N TYR A 19 -21.56 -0.08 19.37
CA TYR A 19 -21.23 -1.41 19.87
C TYR A 19 -19.91 -1.92 19.26
N ASN A 20 -19.16 -2.68 20.05
CA ASN A 20 -18.00 -3.38 19.54
C ASN A 20 -18.45 -4.58 18.70
N VAL A 21 -18.14 -4.54 17.40
CA VAL A 21 -18.45 -5.60 16.46
C VAL A 21 -17.16 -6.33 16.11
N ASN A 22 -17.23 -7.65 16.08
CA ASN A 22 -16.15 -8.56 15.79
C ASN A 22 -16.54 -9.45 14.61
N ILE A 23 -15.61 -9.77 13.73
CA ILE A 23 -15.78 -10.77 12.68
C ILE A 23 -14.70 -11.83 12.85
N MET A 24 -15.13 -13.08 12.91
CA MET A 24 -14.28 -14.26 13.02
C MET A 24 -14.39 -15.11 11.73
N ASP A 25 -13.27 -15.71 11.34
CA ASP A 25 -13.21 -16.60 10.18
C ASP A 25 -13.73 -18.02 10.47
N GLU A 26 -13.61 -18.91 9.49
CA GLU A 26 -14.00 -20.32 9.59
C GLU A 26 -13.17 -21.15 10.59
N ASN A 27 -12.07 -20.62 11.08
CA ASN A 27 -11.23 -21.26 12.11
C ASN A 27 -11.49 -20.65 13.51
N GLY A 28 -12.45 -19.71 13.64
CA GLY A 28 -12.72 -19.02 14.89
C GLY A 28 -11.69 -17.93 15.22
N ILE A 29 -10.86 -17.53 14.26
CA ILE A 29 -9.88 -16.45 14.46
C ILE A 29 -10.54 -15.11 14.20
N LEU A 30 -10.31 -14.16 15.09
CA LEU A 30 -10.81 -12.79 14.97
C LEU A 30 -10.03 -12.06 13.86
N VAL A 31 -10.64 -11.88 12.70
CA VAL A 31 -10.02 -11.27 11.52
C VAL A 31 -10.28 -9.77 11.41
N ALA A 32 -11.34 -9.27 12.05
CA ALA A 32 -11.61 -7.83 12.13
C ALA A 32 -12.38 -7.47 13.41
N SER A 33 -12.05 -6.34 14.01
CA SER A 33 -12.66 -5.81 15.22
C SER A 33 -12.49 -4.31 15.29
N ARG A 34 -13.43 -3.63 15.94
CA ARG A 34 -13.26 -2.24 16.38
C ARG A 34 -12.12 -2.12 17.40
N MET A 35 -11.91 -3.15 18.23
CA MET A 35 -10.79 -3.28 19.16
C MET A 35 -9.63 -4.02 18.46
N LYS A 36 -8.73 -3.25 17.82
CA LYS A 36 -7.67 -3.78 16.97
C LYS A 36 -6.69 -4.72 17.67
N GLU A 37 -6.50 -4.54 18.97
CA GLU A 37 -5.64 -5.37 19.81
C GLU A 37 -6.12 -6.82 19.95
N ARG A 38 -7.37 -7.08 19.61
CA ARG A 38 -7.96 -8.43 19.65
C ARG A 38 -7.80 -9.21 18.35
N ILE A 39 -7.44 -8.54 17.27
CA ILE A 39 -7.29 -9.18 15.95
C ILE A 39 -6.19 -10.24 16.02
N GLY A 40 -6.48 -11.43 15.48
CA GLY A 40 -5.61 -12.60 15.54
C GLY A 40 -5.87 -13.53 16.74
N SER A 41 -6.70 -13.12 17.72
CA SER A 41 -7.04 -14.00 18.83
C SER A 41 -8.08 -15.06 18.43
N PHE A 42 -7.99 -16.23 19.05
CA PHE A 42 -8.97 -17.31 18.92
C PHE A 42 -10.23 -17.00 19.72
N HIS A 43 -11.40 -17.33 19.17
CA HIS A 43 -12.70 -17.13 19.79
C HIS A 43 -13.47 -18.45 19.84
N GLU A 44 -13.47 -19.10 21.01
CA GLU A 44 -14.04 -20.43 21.23
C GLU A 44 -15.50 -20.53 20.76
N VAL A 45 -16.37 -19.61 21.18
CA VAL A 45 -17.79 -19.59 20.80
C VAL A 45 -17.99 -19.50 19.28
N ALA A 46 -17.13 -18.75 18.59
CA ALA A 46 -17.21 -18.68 17.14
C ALA A 46 -16.81 -20.01 16.47
N PHE A 47 -15.78 -20.66 16.98
CA PHE A 47 -15.37 -21.97 16.50
C PHE A 47 -16.47 -23.01 16.71
N ASP A 48 -17.16 -23.00 17.85
CA ASP A 48 -18.29 -23.88 18.17
C ASP A 48 -19.51 -23.62 17.25
N ILE A 49 -19.79 -22.37 16.94
CA ILE A 49 -20.85 -22.02 15.97
C ILE A 49 -20.53 -22.56 14.57
N ILE A 50 -19.29 -22.40 14.12
CA ILE A 50 -18.87 -22.87 12.78
C ILE A 50 -19.00 -24.38 12.66
N ASN A 51 -18.55 -25.12 13.67
CA ASN A 51 -18.47 -26.59 13.62
C ASN A 51 -19.73 -27.27 14.17
N GLY A 52 -20.62 -26.51 14.83
CA GLY A 52 -21.83 -27.04 15.44
C GLY A 52 -23.10 -26.79 14.62
N SER A 53 -24.23 -27.18 15.20
CA SER A 53 -25.57 -27.00 14.62
C SER A 53 -26.22 -25.65 14.97
N ASN A 54 -25.70 -24.96 15.96
CA ASN A 54 -26.26 -23.67 16.40
C ASN A 54 -25.77 -22.54 15.50
N ASP A 55 -26.68 -21.66 15.12
CA ASP A 55 -26.39 -20.47 14.31
C ASP A 55 -26.23 -19.21 15.13
N THR A 56 -26.70 -19.24 16.37
CA THR A 56 -26.67 -18.11 17.29
C THR A 56 -26.35 -18.60 18.68
N VAL A 57 -25.39 -17.96 19.33
CA VAL A 57 -25.04 -18.19 20.73
C VAL A 57 -25.01 -16.85 21.45
N MET A 58 -25.73 -16.78 22.56
CA MET A 58 -25.76 -15.65 23.49
C MET A 58 -24.87 -15.97 24.68
N VAL A 59 -24.06 -15.00 25.07
CA VAL A 59 -23.17 -15.08 26.24
C VAL A 59 -23.59 -13.99 27.22
N ASP A 60 -24.08 -14.38 28.37
CA ASP A 60 -24.66 -13.45 29.35
C ASP A 60 -23.61 -12.71 30.18
N MET A 61 -22.44 -13.31 30.41
CA MET A 61 -21.38 -12.75 31.23
C MET A 61 -19.99 -12.94 30.57
N ASP A 62 -19.11 -11.99 30.87
CA ASP A 62 -17.71 -12.08 30.44
C ASP A 62 -17.03 -13.32 31.06
N ASN A 63 -16.26 -14.04 30.24
CA ASN A 63 -15.38 -15.10 30.69
C ASN A 63 -13.91 -14.66 30.57
N PRO A 64 -13.23 -14.29 31.69
CA PRO A 64 -11.86 -13.83 31.67
C PRO A 64 -10.84 -14.89 31.21
N GLU A 65 -11.15 -16.20 31.43
CA GLU A 65 -10.24 -17.30 31.11
C GLU A 65 -10.14 -17.54 29.62
N THR A 66 -11.26 -17.39 28.90
CA THR A 66 -11.30 -17.58 27.42
C THR A 66 -11.27 -16.26 26.65
N GLY A 67 -11.34 -15.12 27.35
CA GLY A 67 -11.43 -13.78 26.74
C GLY A 67 -12.75 -13.51 26.01
N VAL A 68 -13.75 -14.39 26.18
CA VAL A 68 -15.10 -14.22 25.61
C VAL A 68 -15.85 -13.17 26.40
N LYS A 69 -16.43 -12.18 25.72
CA LYS A 69 -17.24 -11.12 26.32
C LYS A 69 -18.73 -11.42 26.17
N ALA A 70 -19.53 -10.90 27.13
CA ALA A 70 -20.99 -10.91 27.03
C ALA A 70 -21.43 -10.30 25.69
N GLY A 71 -22.36 -10.96 25.00
CA GLY A 71 -22.80 -10.55 23.69
C GLY A 71 -23.56 -11.60 22.92
N VAL A 72 -23.80 -11.32 21.64
CA VAL A 72 -24.47 -12.21 20.70
C VAL A 72 -23.51 -12.54 19.56
N ASN A 73 -23.30 -13.84 19.31
CA ASN A 73 -22.50 -14.36 18.22
C ASN A 73 -23.41 -15.09 17.24
N MET A 74 -23.29 -14.78 15.93
CA MET A 74 -24.16 -15.31 14.90
C MET A 74 -23.36 -15.78 13.70
N ALA A 75 -23.68 -16.97 13.16
CA ALA A 75 -23.08 -17.51 11.96
C ALA A 75 -23.37 -16.59 10.75
N ILE A 76 -22.32 -16.35 9.94
CA ILE A 76 -22.41 -15.67 8.64
C ILE A 76 -22.49 -16.76 7.58
N TYR A 77 -23.43 -16.61 6.66
CA TYR A 77 -23.67 -17.55 5.58
C TYR A 77 -23.33 -16.92 4.21
N THR A 78 -22.74 -17.74 3.35
CA THR A 78 -22.60 -17.45 1.92
C THR A 78 -22.91 -18.75 1.17
N ASN A 79 -23.82 -18.70 0.19
CA ASN A 79 -24.24 -19.88 -0.57
C ASN A 79 -24.66 -21.08 0.33
N LYS A 80 -25.37 -20.82 1.42
CA LYS A 80 -25.81 -21.81 2.42
C LYS A 80 -24.67 -22.48 3.21
N LYS A 81 -23.44 -21.99 3.12
CA LYS A 81 -22.29 -22.47 3.88
C LYS A 81 -21.91 -21.45 4.95
N LYS A 82 -21.61 -21.91 6.16
CA LYS A 82 -21.03 -21.04 7.21
C LYS A 82 -19.62 -20.64 6.81
N VAL A 83 -19.34 -19.33 6.74
CA VAL A 83 -18.05 -18.76 6.32
C VAL A 83 -17.36 -17.92 7.38
N GLY A 84 -18.03 -17.74 8.52
CA GLY A 84 -17.52 -16.99 9.66
C GLY A 84 -18.60 -16.73 10.68
N VAL A 85 -18.27 -15.92 11.66
CA VAL A 85 -19.19 -15.49 12.74
C VAL A 85 -19.06 -14.00 12.95
N VAL A 86 -20.18 -13.31 13.13
CA VAL A 86 -20.22 -11.94 13.65
C VAL A 86 -20.58 -11.95 15.12
N GLY A 87 -19.78 -11.27 15.95
CA GLY A 87 -20.02 -11.06 17.36
C GLY A 87 -20.31 -9.59 17.67
N VAL A 88 -21.33 -9.32 18.48
CA VAL A 88 -21.65 -7.98 19.00
C VAL A 88 -21.58 -8.01 20.51
N THR A 89 -20.70 -7.19 21.08
CA THR A 89 -20.48 -7.14 22.53
C THR A 89 -21.53 -6.26 23.20
N GLY A 90 -22.10 -6.74 24.30
CA GLY A 90 -23.10 -6.04 25.11
C GLY A 90 -24.10 -7.02 25.76
N SER A 91 -25.03 -6.54 26.57
CA SER A 91 -26.08 -7.42 27.10
C SER A 91 -26.90 -8.03 25.98
N PRO A 92 -27.06 -9.38 25.92
CA PRO A 92 -27.77 -10.07 24.84
C PRO A 92 -29.13 -9.48 24.51
N ASP A 93 -29.90 -9.11 25.54
CA ASP A 93 -31.24 -8.52 25.36
C ASP A 93 -31.21 -7.20 24.58
N THR A 94 -30.14 -6.41 24.76
CA THR A 94 -30.00 -5.10 24.10
C THR A 94 -29.38 -5.20 22.71
N VAL A 95 -28.44 -6.13 22.51
CA VAL A 95 -27.70 -6.20 21.27
C VAL A 95 -28.23 -7.20 20.24
N LEU A 96 -29.18 -8.07 20.61
CA LEU A 96 -29.71 -9.12 19.72
C LEU A 96 -30.27 -8.56 18.38
N SER A 97 -31.08 -7.51 18.47
CA SER A 97 -31.67 -6.89 17.28
C SER A 97 -30.60 -6.22 16.40
N VAL A 98 -29.63 -5.58 17.03
CA VAL A 98 -28.50 -4.96 16.35
C VAL A 98 -27.61 -6.03 15.70
N ALA A 99 -27.33 -7.13 16.39
CA ALA A 99 -26.55 -8.24 15.88
C ALA A 99 -27.19 -8.88 14.64
N LYS A 100 -28.54 -9.03 14.63
CA LYS A 100 -29.29 -9.50 13.44
C LYS A 100 -29.12 -8.57 12.24
N ILE A 101 -29.24 -7.26 12.46
CA ILE A 101 -29.07 -6.25 11.38
C ILE A 101 -27.64 -6.28 10.87
N ILE A 102 -26.64 -6.32 11.77
CA ILE A 102 -25.24 -6.38 11.39
C ILE A 102 -24.93 -7.67 10.60
N LYS A 103 -25.41 -8.83 11.09
CA LYS A 103 -25.29 -10.11 10.36
C LYS A 103 -25.83 -9.98 8.93
N MET A 104 -27.08 -9.51 8.80
CA MET A 104 -27.70 -9.32 7.47
C MET A 104 -26.86 -8.36 6.61
N SER A 105 -26.38 -7.26 7.16
CA SER A 105 -25.54 -6.29 6.43
C SER A 105 -24.24 -6.91 5.95
N VAL A 106 -23.58 -7.73 6.81
CA VAL A 106 -22.36 -8.45 6.45
C VAL A 106 -22.64 -9.43 5.32
N GLU A 107 -23.71 -10.24 5.43
CA GLU A 107 -24.08 -11.23 4.39
C GLU A 107 -24.40 -10.55 3.05
N VAL A 108 -25.19 -9.48 3.04
CA VAL A 108 -25.53 -8.71 1.82
C VAL A 108 -24.27 -8.09 1.20
N MET A 109 -23.37 -7.54 2.01
CA MET A 109 -22.12 -6.97 1.50
C MET A 109 -21.20 -8.05 0.94
N MET A 110 -21.15 -9.22 1.56
CA MET A 110 -20.38 -10.36 1.02
C MET A 110 -21.00 -10.86 -0.29
N GLU A 111 -22.32 -11.01 -0.37
CA GLU A 111 -23.02 -11.37 -1.60
C GLU A 111 -22.77 -10.34 -2.70
N TYR A 112 -22.80 -9.04 -2.38
CA TYR A 112 -22.48 -7.97 -3.31
C TYR A 112 -21.04 -8.04 -3.83
N GLU A 113 -20.05 -8.26 -2.96
CA GLU A 113 -18.66 -8.43 -3.40
C GLU A 113 -18.47 -9.70 -4.22
N MET A 114 -19.15 -10.79 -3.88
CA MET A 114 -19.17 -12.00 -4.71
C MET A 114 -19.85 -11.79 -6.04
N TYR A 115 -21.02 -11.13 -6.07
CA TYR A 115 -21.72 -10.78 -7.31
C TYR A 115 -20.86 -9.85 -8.18
N LYS A 116 -20.21 -8.88 -7.59
CA LYS A 116 -19.23 -8.01 -8.24
C LYS A 116 -18.06 -8.81 -8.81
N TYR A 117 -17.55 -9.77 -8.07
CA TYR A 117 -16.51 -10.69 -8.52
C TYR A 117 -17.02 -11.59 -9.66
N GLU A 118 -18.22 -12.14 -9.57
CA GLU A 118 -18.83 -12.97 -10.64
C GLU A 118 -19.25 -12.17 -11.87
N SER A 119 -19.74 -10.95 -11.70
CA SER A 119 -20.02 -10.06 -12.81
C SER A 119 -18.74 -9.57 -13.49
N MET A 120 -17.64 -9.40 -12.73
CA MET A 120 -16.30 -9.18 -13.28
C MET A 120 -15.77 -10.39 -14.06
N LYS A 121 -16.20 -11.62 -13.76
CA LYS A 121 -15.90 -12.80 -14.61
C LYS A 121 -16.39 -12.65 -16.06
N LYS A 122 -17.39 -11.82 -16.31
CA LYS A 122 -17.87 -11.48 -17.65
C LYS A 122 -17.05 -10.36 -18.32
N TYR A 123 -16.21 -9.65 -17.55
CA TYR A 123 -15.33 -8.60 -18.05
C TYR A 123 -13.90 -9.15 -18.26
N ASN A 124 -13.18 -8.50 -19.15
CA ASN A 124 -11.90 -8.80 -19.72
C ASN A 124 -10.93 -9.53 -18.75
N LEU A 125 -10.35 -10.64 -19.16
CA LEU A 125 -9.36 -11.45 -18.42
C LEU A 125 -8.19 -10.62 -17.89
N ARG A 126 -7.84 -9.51 -18.58
CA ARG A 126 -6.79 -8.58 -18.12
C ARG A 126 -7.19 -7.85 -16.83
N GLU A 127 -8.45 -7.43 -16.73
CA GLU A 127 -8.97 -6.77 -15.52
C GLU A 127 -9.03 -7.74 -14.35
N GLN A 128 -9.37 -9.01 -14.61
CA GLN A 128 -9.36 -10.05 -13.58
C GLN A 128 -7.94 -10.33 -13.08
N LEU A 129 -6.96 -10.41 -13.99
CA LEU A 129 -5.55 -10.56 -13.64
C LEU A 129 -5.08 -9.37 -12.78
N MET A 130 -5.39 -8.15 -13.17
CA MET A 130 -5.02 -6.96 -12.40
C MET A 130 -5.73 -6.91 -11.04
N HIS A 131 -6.99 -7.34 -10.99
CA HIS A 131 -7.72 -7.44 -9.72
C HIS A 131 -7.05 -8.44 -8.77
N LEU A 132 -6.62 -9.59 -9.28
CA LEU A 132 -5.88 -10.59 -8.51
C LEU A 132 -4.58 -9.99 -7.95
N ILE A 133 -3.81 -9.29 -8.80
CA ILE A 133 -2.57 -8.63 -8.40
C ILE A 133 -2.82 -7.53 -7.34
N PHE A 134 -3.89 -6.75 -7.46
CA PHE A 134 -4.13 -5.62 -6.57
C PHE A 134 -4.71 -6.01 -5.21
N TYR A 135 -5.54 -7.04 -5.14
CA TYR A 135 -6.41 -7.27 -3.98
C TYR A 135 -6.26 -8.61 -3.30
N ASN A 136 -5.54 -9.56 -3.91
CA ASN A 136 -5.35 -10.86 -3.28
C ASN A 136 -3.94 -10.96 -2.68
N ASP A 137 -3.86 -11.22 -1.37
CA ASP A 137 -2.59 -11.38 -0.67
C ASP A 137 -2.05 -12.81 -0.74
N ASN A 138 -2.93 -13.79 -1.03
CA ASN A 138 -2.64 -15.21 -0.99
C ASN A 138 -3.04 -15.88 -2.31
N PHE A 139 -2.28 -15.64 -3.37
CA PHE A 139 -2.41 -16.39 -4.62
C PHE A 139 -1.21 -17.32 -4.81
N GLU A 140 -1.48 -18.45 -5.45
CA GLU A 140 -0.44 -19.36 -5.91
C GLU A 140 -0.02 -19.01 -7.34
N ARG A 141 1.17 -19.49 -7.76
CA ARG A 141 1.66 -19.26 -9.13
C ARG A 141 0.66 -19.72 -10.18
N GLU A 142 0.01 -20.87 -9.93
CA GLU A 142 -0.99 -21.45 -10.81
C GLU A 142 -2.17 -20.53 -11.08
N ASP A 143 -2.56 -19.72 -10.11
CA ASP A 143 -3.68 -18.77 -10.27
C ASP A 143 -3.35 -17.69 -11.27
N LEU A 144 -2.14 -17.12 -11.22
CA LEU A 144 -1.66 -16.14 -12.19
C LEU A 144 -1.38 -16.80 -13.56
N SER A 145 -0.72 -17.95 -13.59
CA SER A 145 -0.34 -18.65 -14.82
C SER A 145 -1.55 -18.99 -15.70
N LYS A 146 -2.72 -19.27 -15.11
CA LYS A 146 -3.98 -19.46 -15.87
C LYS A 146 -4.33 -18.25 -16.71
N TYR A 147 -4.22 -17.04 -16.13
CA TYR A 147 -4.48 -15.78 -16.85
C TYR A 147 -3.42 -15.49 -17.90
N PHE A 148 -2.13 -15.72 -17.57
CA PHE A 148 -1.03 -15.54 -18.50
C PHE A 148 -1.21 -16.41 -19.75
N LYS A 149 -1.51 -17.69 -19.57
CA LYS A 149 -1.81 -18.63 -20.67
C LYS A 149 -3.03 -18.18 -21.48
N ALA A 150 -4.14 -17.84 -20.81
CA ALA A 150 -5.37 -17.42 -21.47
C ALA A 150 -5.22 -16.11 -22.28
N LEU A 151 -4.30 -15.24 -21.87
CA LEU A 151 -3.99 -13.96 -22.52
C LEU A 151 -2.82 -14.04 -23.50
N ASN A 152 -2.19 -15.20 -23.66
CA ASN A 152 -0.94 -15.38 -24.43
C ASN A 152 0.16 -14.42 -23.96
N LEU A 153 0.31 -14.26 -22.65
CA LEU A 153 1.37 -13.50 -22.02
C LEU A 153 2.52 -14.43 -21.64
N ASP A 154 3.73 -13.97 -21.83
CA ASP A 154 4.94 -14.63 -21.38
C ASP A 154 5.16 -14.31 -19.89
N GLU A 155 5.38 -15.34 -19.05
CA GLU A 155 5.60 -15.19 -17.61
C GLU A 155 7.01 -14.71 -17.26
N GLU A 156 7.98 -14.92 -18.15
CA GLU A 156 9.41 -14.74 -17.87
C GLU A 156 10.00 -13.42 -18.42
N ILE A 157 9.27 -12.70 -19.28
CA ILE A 157 9.80 -11.44 -19.81
C ILE A 157 9.89 -10.38 -18.70
N LEU A 158 10.85 -9.48 -18.89
CA LEU A 158 10.99 -8.33 -18.02
C LEU A 158 9.78 -7.39 -18.12
N ARG A 159 9.28 -6.93 -17.00
CA ARG A 159 8.21 -5.93 -16.95
C ARG A 159 8.57 -4.81 -16.00
N ILE A 160 8.29 -3.58 -16.44
CA ILE A 160 8.43 -2.37 -15.63
C ILE A 160 7.05 -1.99 -15.12
N PRO A 161 6.81 -2.03 -13.79
CA PRO A 161 5.56 -1.55 -13.20
C PRO A 161 5.56 -0.02 -13.18
N ILE A 162 4.48 0.58 -13.67
CA ILE A 162 4.31 2.03 -13.78
C ILE A 162 2.94 2.41 -13.24
N LEU A 163 2.93 3.31 -12.26
CA LEU A 163 1.73 3.95 -11.74
C LEU A 163 1.74 5.42 -12.18
N VAL A 164 0.68 5.85 -12.85
CA VAL A 164 0.49 7.24 -13.25
C VAL A 164 -0.71 7.79 -12.52
N GLN A 165 -0.48 8.75 -11.66
CA GLN A 165 -1.51 9.52 -10.99
C GLN A 165 -1.78 10.79 -11.79
N ILE A 166 -3.05 11.10 -12.04
CA ILE A 166 -3.47 12.32 -12.76
C ILE A 166 -4.63 12.91 -11.97
N GLU A 167 -4.51 14.16 -11.54
CA GLU A 167 -5.59 14.83 -10.86
C GLU A 167 -6.79 15.05 -11.79
N ASN A 168 -7.99 14.89 -11.24
CA ASN A 168 -9.24 15.01 -11.98
C ASN A 168 -9.31 14.12 -13.25
N SER A 169 -8.70 12.94 -13.19
CA SER A 169 -8.58 12.02 -14.33
C SER A 169 -9.92 11.49 -14.86
N ALA A 170 -10.95 11.43 -14.03
CA ALA A 170 -12.27 10.85 -14.39
C ALA A 170 -12.84 11.46 -15.68
N ALA A 171 -12.80 12.78 -15.85
CA ALA A 171 -13.27 13.49 -17.04
C ALA A 171 -12.42 13.21 -18.30
N HIS A 172 -11.21 12.70 -18.12
CA HIS A 172 -10.23 12.47 -19.19
C HIS A 172 -10.00 10.98 -19.47
N MET A 173 -10.58 10.08 -18.67
CA MET A 173 -10.24 8.65 -18.66
C MET A 173 -10.47 7.97 -20.03
N THR A 174 -11.55 8.28 -20.71
CA THR A 174 -11.83 7.74 -22.07
C THR A 174 -10.69 8.09 -23.03
N LYS A 175 -10.26 9.36 -23.02
CA LYS A 175 -9.20 9.82 -23.93
C LYS A 175 -7.84 9.26 -23.54
N ILE A 176 -7.56 9.15 -22.25
CA ILE A 176 -6.33 8.53 -21.73
C ILE A 176 -6.26 7.06 -22.18
N LYS A 177 -7.37 6.34 -22.07
CA LYS A 177 -7.47 4.94 -22.53
C LYS A 177 -7.20 4.83 -24.03
N GLU A 178 -7.79 5.68 -24.86
CA GLU A 178 -7.54 5.73 -26.30
C GLU A 178 -6.05 5.97 -26.62
N ILE A 179 -5.39 6.88 -25.86
CA ILE A 179 -3.97 7.19 -26.05
C ILE A 179 -3.10 5.99 -25.68
N LEU A 180 -3.41 5.32 -24.56
CA LEU A 180 -2.66 4.14 -24.13
C LEU A 180 -2.88 2.97 -25.10
N ASP A 181 -4.12 2.75 -25.56
CA ASP A 181 -4.47 1.69 -26.49
C ASP A 181 -3.86 1.91 -27.88
N GLY A 182 -3.79 3.16 -28.35
CA GLY A 182 -3.20 3.55 -29.63
C GLY A 182 -1.69 3.82 -29.58
N ASN A 183 -1.04 3.59 -28.44
CA ASN A 183 0.38 3.89 -28.28
C ASN A 183 1.27 2.96 -29.14
N LYS A 184 2.08 3.56 -30.03
CA LYS A 184 2.98 2.81 -30.93
C LYS A 184 4.03 1.95 -30.19
N PHE A 185 4.34 2.30 -28.93
CA PHE A 185 5.27 1.56 -28.08
C PHE A 185 4.57 0.47 -27.24
N ARG A 186 3.24 0.34 -27.39
CA ARG A 186 2.50 -0.72 -26.71
C ARG A 186 2.88 -2.08 -27.28
N SER A 187 3.15 -3.02 -26.37
CA SER A 187 3.37 -4.43 -26.68
C SER A 187 2.12 -5.26 -26.34
N ARG A 188 1.95 -6.40 -27.00
CA ARG A 188 0.95 -7.40 -26.60
C ARG A 188 1.22 -7.95 -25.19
N GLN A 189 2.45 -7.85 -24.75
CA GLN A 189 2.95 -8.30 -23.45
C GLN A 189 2.70 -7.28 -22.32
N ASP A 190 2.21 -6.08 -22.64
CA ASP A 190 1.84 -5.08 -21.63
C ASP A 190 0.56 -5.53 -20.92
N ILE A 191 0.56 -5.38 -19.58
CA ILE A 191 -0.59 -5.66 -18.73
C ILE A 191 -0.96 -4.35 -18.05
N GLY A 192 -2.21 -3.93 -18.06
CA GLY A 192 -2.59 -2.66 -17.45
C GLY A 192 -4.04 -2.59 -17.05
N ASP A 193 -4.31 -1.75 -16.08
CA ASP A 193 -5.64 -1.37 -15.63
C ASP A 193 -5.78 0.16 -15.63
N THR A 194 -6.77 0.65 -16.39
CA THR A 194 -7.14 2.06 -16.50
C THR A 194 -8.49 2.36 -15.85
N THR A 195 -9.05 1.40 -15.10
CA THR A 195 -10.43 1.49 -14.59
C THR A 195 -10.54 2.21 -13.25
N LYS A 196 -9.42 2.51 -12.57
CA LYS A 196 -9.46 3.25 -11.32
C LYS A 196 -9.48 4.76 -11.58
N GLU A 197 -10.40 5.43 -10.90
CA GLU A 197 -10.63 6.88 -11.07
C GLU A 197 -9.43 7.74 -10.70
N ASP A 198 -8.55 7.26 -9.81
CA ASP A 198 -7.46 8.05 -9.24
C ASP A 198 -6.09 7.79 -9.87
N PHE A 199 -5.88 6.66 -10.53
CA PHE A 199 -4.61 6.30 -11.15
C PHE A 199 -4.72 5.24 -12.24
N ILE A 200 -3.71 5.21 -13.10
CA ILE A 200 -3.48 4.18 -14.11
C ILE A 200 -2.31 3.35 -13.64
N PHE A 201 -2.46 2.03 -13.61
CA PHE A 201 -1.36 1.12 -13.33
C PHE A 201 -1.15 0.16 -14.49
N LEU A 202 0.10 -0.04 -14.85
CA LEU A 202 0.46 -0.97 -15.92
C LEU A 202 1.84 -1.61 -15.66
N PHE A 203 2.01 -2.80 -16.22
CA PHE A 203 3.31 -3.45 -16.39
C PHE A 203 3.71 -3.35 -17.87
N LYS A 204 4.76 -2.59 -18.16
CA LYS A 204 5.31 -2.47 -19.50
C LYS A 204 6.23 -3.66 -19.80
N GLY A 205 5.83 -4.51 -20.73
CA GLY A 205 6.63 -5.65 -21.19
C GLY A 205 7.83 -5.20 -22.03
N ILE A 206 8.99 -5.76 -21.73
CA ILE A 206 10.27 -5.46 -22.40
C ILE A 206 10.89 -6.78 -22.86
N ASP A 207 11.18 -6.87 -24.14
CA ASP A 207 11.80 -8.02 -24.78
C ASP A 207 13.29 -7.70 -25.06
N CYS A 208 14.07 -7.60 -24.01
CA CYS A 208 15.52 -7.47 -24.06
C CYS A 208 16.16 -7.88 -22.72
N ASP A 209 17.49 -8.01 -22.72
CA ASP A 209 18.26 -8.41 -21.56
C ASP A 209 18.19 -7.41 -20.42
N ILE A 210 18.28 -7.90 -19.16
CA ILE A 210 18.24 -7.06 -17.96
C ILE A 210 19.34 -5.98 -17.96
N LYS A 211 20.49 -6.24 -18.56
CA LYS A 211 21.59 -5.26 -18.63
C LYS A 211 21.19 -4.03 -19.44
N ASP A 212 20.56 -4.25 -20.59
CA ASP A 212 20.09 -3.19 -21.47
C ASP A 212 18.95 -2.41 -20.81
N VAL A 213 18.02 -3.14 -20.19
CA VAL A 213 16.90 -2.52 -19.46
C VAL A 213 17.40 -1.65 -18.31
N MET A 214 18.30 -2.17 -17.46
CA MET A 214 18.82 -1.41 -16.32
C MET A 214 19.56 -0.13 -16.74
N GLN A 215 20.21 -0.15 -17.91
CA GLN A 215 20.88 1.02 -18.44
C GLN A 215 19.89 2.10 -18.92
N ASP A 216 18.81 1.69 -19.58
CA ASP A 216 17.94 2.59 -20.33
C ASP A 216 16.49 2.68 -19.84
N TYR A 217 16.12 2.00 -18.70
CA TYR A 217 14.72 1.87 -18.30
C TYR A 217 14.02 3.23 -18.08
N LYS A 218 14.73 4.25 -17.60
CA LYS A 218 14.17 5.60 -17.44
C LYS A 218 13.79 6.22 -18.79
N TYR A 219 14.62 6.01 -19.80
CA TYR A 219 14.36 6.44 -21.17
C TYR A 219 13.18 5.66 -21.78
N LEU A 220 13.17 4.33 -21.64
CA LEU A 220 12.10 3.46 -22.15
C LEU A 220 10.73 3.83 -21.56
N VAL A 221 10.66 4.13 -20.26
CA VAL A 221 9.44 4.61 -19.63
C VAL A 221 9.02 5.98 -20.16
N GLY A 222 9.97 6.90 -20.32
CA GLY A 222 9.73 8.23 -20.89
C GLY A 222 9.18 8.18 -22.30
N GLU A 223 9.77 7.36 -23.17
CA GLU A 223 9.29 7.11 -24.55
C GLU A 223 7.87 6.54 -24.54
N TYR A 224 7.64 5.49 -23.73
CA TYR A 224 6.33 4.85 -23.62
C TYR A 224 5.24 5.81 -23.16
N LEU A 225 5.53 6.64 -22.18
CA LEU A 225 4.53 7.59 -21.63
C LEU A 225 4.44 8.89 -22.43
N SER A 226 5.33 9.14 -23.42
CA SER A 226 5.40 10.42 -24.11
C SER A 226 4.07 10.90 -24.72
N PRO A 227 3.22 10.04 -25.37
CA PRO A 227 1.93 10.50 -25.88
C PRO A 227 0.95 10.91 -24.78
N LEU A 228 0.94 10.19 -23.65
CA LEU A 228 0.14 10.53 -22.48
C LEU A 228 0.60 11.85 -21.87
N LEU A 229 1.92 12.02 -21.69
CA LEU A 229 2.51 13.23 -21.13
C LEU A 229 2.25 14.46 -22.01
N GLN A 230 2.28 14.33 -23.33
CA GLN A 230 1.88 15.40 -24.22
C GLN A 230 0.43 15.82 -24.02
N TYR A 231 -0.48 14.85 -23.87
CA TYR A 231 -1.89 15.10 -23.62
C TYR A 231 -2.15 15.82 -22.31
N VAL A 232 -1.58 15.32 -21.19
CA VAL A 232 -1.83 15.90 -19.86
C VAL A 232 -1.22 17.30 -19.73
N ARG A 233 -0.03 17.52 -20.30
CA ARG A 233 0.64 18.84 -20.34
C ARG A 233 -0.14 19.87 -21.16
N ALA A 234 -0.65 19.47 -22.32
CA ALA A 234 -1.47 20.36 -23.18
C ALA A 234 -2.78 20.81 -22.51
N ARG A 235 -3.21 20.13 -21.46
CA ARG A 235 -4.40 20.43 -20.67
C ARG A 235 -4.12 20.96 -19.28
N HIS A 236 -2.86 21.21 -18.97
CA HIS A 236 -2.39 21.69 -17.66
C HIS A 236 -2.86 20.80 -16.50
N LEU A 237 -2.97 19.47 -16.74
CA LEU A 237 -3.33 18.52 -15.70
C LEU A 237 -2.08 18.22 -14.84
N VAL A 238 -2.28 18.18 -13.55
CA VAL A 238 -1.24 17.77 -12.60
C VAL A 238 -1.12 16.24 -12.65
N TYR A 239 0.11 15.76 -12.74
CA TYR A 239 0.39 14.33 -12.79
C TYR A 239 1.67 13.97 -12.03
N ASN A 240 1.73 12.73 -11.56
CA ASN A 240 2.96 12.11 -11.07
C ASN A 240 3.09 10.67 -11.61
N ILE A 241 4.32 10.24 -11.79
CA ILE A 241 4.66 8.91 -12.30
C ILE A 241 5.52 8.21 -11.26
N TYR A 242 5.15 6.97 -10.92
CA TYR A 242 5.90 6.14 -9.99
C TYR A 242 6.27 4.83 -10.69
N VAL A 243 7.56 4.63 -10.91
CA VAL A 243 8.12 3.49 -11.61
C VAL A 243 8.71 2.52 -10.60
N GLY A 244 8.09 1.36 -10.45
CA GLY A 244 8.50 0.34 -9.50
C GLY A 244 9.71 -0.49 -9.95
N PRO A 245 10.12 -1.47 -9.15
CA PRO A 245 11.23 -2.36 -9.49
C PRO A 245 10.87 -3.27 -10.67
N ILE A 246 11.83 -3.48 -11.57
CA ILE A 246 11.68 -4.35 -12.74
C ILE A 246 11.50 -5.80 -12.27
N GLN A 247 10.54 -6.51 -12.87
CA GLN A 247 10.20 -7.88 -12.51
C GLN A 247 10.17 -8.80 -13.73
N ASN A 248 10.60 -10.03 -13.54
CA ASN A 248 10.42 -11.13 -14.50
C ASN A 248 9.77 -12.36 -13.86
N ASP A 249 9.30 -12.25 -12.61
CA ASP A 249 8.56 -13.29 -11.93
C ASP A 249 7.19 -12.76 -11.50
N ILE A 250 6.14 -13.41 -11.98
CA ILE A 250 4.75 -13.04 -11.74
C ILE A 250 4.39 -13.02 -10.24
N MET A 251 5.09 -13.79 -9.41
CA MET A 251 4.86 -13.82 -7.97
C MET A 251 5.22 -12.49 -7.27
N TYR A 252 6.10 -11.70 -7.87
CA TYR A 252 6.49 -10.39 -7.33
C TYR A 252 5.68 -9.22 -7.89
N TYR A 253 4.70 -9.45 -8.79
CA TYR A 253 3.92 -8.37 -9.40
C TYR A 253 3.09 -7.60 -8.37
N ARG A 254 2.50 -8.30 -7.41
CA ARG A 254 1.80 -7.64 -6.32
C ARG A 254 2.74 -6.77 -5.49
N GLN A 255 3.92 -7.28 -5.15
CA GLN A 255 4.90 -6.47 -4.41
C GLN A 255 5.32 -5.25 -5.21
N ALA A 256 5.58 -5.40 -6.51
CA ALA A 256 5.94 -4.28 -7.39
C ALA A 256 4.82 -3.21 -7.47
N TYR A 257 3.56 -3.62 -7.46
CA TYR A 257 2.42 -2.69 -7.31
C TYR A 257 2.45 -1.97 -5.96
N LEU A 258 2.64 -2.69 -4.86
CA LEU A 258 2.73 -2.12 -3.52
C LEU A 258 3.92 -1.16 -3.37
N ASP A 259 5.03 -1.42 -4.06
CA ASP A 259 6.21 -0.54 -4.08
C ASP A 259 5.89 0.78 -4.81
N CYS A 260 5.14 0.75 -5.91
CA CYS A 260 4.63 1.96 -6.57
C CYS A 260 3.68 2.75 -5.64
N MET A 261 2.76 2.06 -4.95
CA MET A 261 1.85 2.69 -3.98
C MET A 261 2.58 3.28 -2.79
N TRP A 262 3.67 2.63 -2.33
CA TRP A 262 4.52 3.17 -1.30
C TRP A 262 5.17 4.49 -1.74
N MET A 263 5.70 4.56 -2.96
CA MET A 263 6.27 5.80 -3.50
C MET A 263 5.19 6.89 -3.60
N GLN A 264 4.00 6.58 -4.11
CA GLN A 264 2.88 7.52 -4.18
C GLN A 264 2.58 8.15 -2.82
N LYS A 265 2.58 7.34 -1.77
CA LYS A 265 2.29 7.79 -0.41
C LYS A 265 3.43 8.61 0.22
N ASN A 266 4.69 8.33 -0.14
CA ASN A 266 5.86 8.83 0.60
C ASN A 266 6.71 9.86 -0.14
N MET A 267 6.50 10.07 -1.47
CA MET A 267 7.33 10.99 -2.26
C MET A 267 6.82 12.45 -2.26
N GLY A 268 5.85 12.78 -1.42
CA GLY A 268 5.38 14.15 -1.21
C GLY A 268 4.59 14.76 -2.37
N ASN A 269 4.23 16.04 -2.20
CA ASN A 269 3.35 16.79 -3.11
C ASN A 269 4.10 17.47 -4.26
N SER A 270 5.17 16.85 -4.77
CA SER A 270 5.82 17.38 -5.98
C SER A 270 4.95 17.11 -7.18
N GLU A 271 4.63 18.13 -7.96
CA GLU A 271 3.80 18.03 -9.15
C GLU A 271 4.65 17.77 -10.41
N ASN A 272 4.07 17.02 -11.35
CA ASN A 272 4.62 16.81 -12.70
C ASN A 272 6.01 16.15 -12.70
N ARG A 273 6.21 15.17 -11.81
CA ARG A 273 7.48 14.45 -11.63
C ARG A 273 7.36 12.95 -11.87
N SER A 274 8.52 12.35 -12.21
CA SER A 274 8.68 10.90 -12.26
C SER A 274 9.61 10.45 -11.13
N PHE A 275 9.16 9.45 -10.40
CA PHE A 275 9.89 8.83 -9.30
C PHE A 275 10.22 7.39 -9.69
N TYR A 276 11.47 6.98 -9.51
CA TYR A 276 11.97 5.67 -9.88
C TYR A 276 12.38 4.92 -8.63
N PHE A 277 11.88 3.72 -8.40
CA PHE A 277 12.04 2.97 -7.16
C PHE A 277 13.51 2.79 -6.76
N TYR A 278 14.38 2.51 -7.73
CA TYR A 278 15.81 2.32 -7.43
C TYR A 278 16.51 3.57 -6.88
N ASP A 279 15.98 4.76 -7.18
CA ASP A 279 16.50 6.02 -6.61
C ASP A 279 16.11 6.17 -5.13
N TYR A 280 15.09 5.44 -4.66
CA TYR A 280 14.53 5.52 -3.31
C TYR A 280 14.57 4.18 -2.55
N MET A 281 15.28 3.19 -3.09
CA MET A 281 15.31 1.83 -2.54
C MET A 281 15.78 1.80 -1.07
N ILE A 282 16.81 2.56 -0.73
CA ILE A 282 17.32 2.62 0.65
C ILE A 282 16.24 3.17 1.59
N ARG A 283 15.60 4.28 1.24
CA ARG A 283 14.50 4.87 2.00
C ARG A 283 13.32 3.90 2.17
N TYR A 284 13.04 3.12 1.14
CA TYR A 284 12.04 2.05 1.21
C TYR A 284 12.44 0.98 2.21
N MET A 285 13.66 0.44 2.12
CA MET A 285 14.17 -0.58 3.04
C MET A 285 14.15 -0.09 4.49
N GLU A 286 14.60 1.13 4.74
CA GLU A 286 14.53 1.76 6.05
C GLU A 286 13.09 1.88 6.55
N SER A 287 12.12 2.21 5.68
CA SER A 287 10.72 2.30 6.07
C SER A 287 10.12 0.97 6.54
N ARG A 288 10.75 -0.16 6.19
CA ARG A 288 10.35 -1.51 6.61
C ARG A 288 10.93 -1.93 7.96
N VAL A 289 11.95 -1.25 8.43
CA VAL A 289 12.51 -1.51 9.78
C VAL A 289 11.50 -1.01 10.82
N PRO A 290 11.15 -1.79 11.84
CA PRO A 290 10.26 -1.33 12.91
C PRO A 290 10.80 -0.09 13.62
N VAL A 291 9.92 0.84 14.01
CA VAL A 291 10.31 2.06 14.75
C VAL A 291 11.00 1.73 16.07
N SER A 292 10.65 0.59 16.70
CA SER A 292 11.30 0.10 17.92
C SER A 292 12.81 -0.09 17.74
N GLU A 293 13.24 -0.61 16.59
CA GLU A 293 14.68 -0.81 16.31
C GLU A 293 15.40 0.54 16.22
N PHE A 294 14.82 1.51 15.50
CA PHE A 294 15.38 2.85 15.44
C PHE A 294 15.35 3.57 16.78
N ASN A 295 14.32 3.39 17.59
CA ASN A 295 14.24 3.94 18.93
C ASN A 295 15.36 3.39 19.82
N ALA A 296 15.67 2.10 19.75
CA ALA A 296 16.77 1.51 20.51
C ALA A 296 18.11 2.18 20.21
N ILE A 297 18.30 2.66 18.97
CA ILE A 297 19.55 3.29 18.52
C ILE A 297 19.54 4.80 18.76
N PHE A 298 18.47 5.50 18.37
CA PHE A 298 18.47 6.96 18.20
C PHE A 298 17.67 7.75 19.23
N TYR A 299 16.86 7.09 20.09
CA TYR A 299 16.01 7.80 21.06
C TYR A 299 16.83 8.70 22.00
N MET A 300 17.93 8.20 22.56
CA MET A 300 18.79 8.97 23.44
C MET A 300 19.40 10.16 22.69
N LEU A 301 19.92 9.93 21.49
CA LEU A 301 20.52 10.98 20.67
C LEU A 301 19.50 12.09 20.36
N LYS A 302 18.30 11.74 19.93
CA LYS A 302 17.21 12.70 19.68
C LYS A 302 16.85 13.52 20.93
N LYS A 303 16.80 12.86 22.10
CA LYS A 303 16.48 13.50 23.38
C LYS A 303 17.55 14.50 23.81
N GLU A 304 18.83 14.11 23.73
CA GLU A 304 19.96 14.95 24.15
C GLU A 304 20.20 16.13 23.22
N LEU A 305 20.01 15.95 21.91
CA LEU A 305 20.21 17.03 20.93
C LEU A 305 19.11 18.09 20.96
N GLY A 306 17.92 17.74 21.41
CA GLY A 306 16.79 18.62 21.54
C GLY A 306 16.17 19.09 20.23
N LYS A 307 14.97 19.64 20.33
CA LYS A 307 14.12 19.95 19.15
C LYS A 307 14.76 20.94 18.17
N LYS A 308 15.36 22.02 18.67
CA LYS A 308 15.95 23.05 17.80
C LYS A 308 17.07 22.53 16.92
N PHE A 309 17.88 21.63 17.44
CA PHE A 309 18.96 21.00 16.67
C PHE A 309 18.37 20.03 15.66
N THR A 310 17.46 19.14 16.08
CA THR A 310 16.88 18.12 15.21
C THR A 310 16.07 18.72 14.06
N ASP A 311 15.34 19.82 14.28
CA ASP A 311 14.62 20.53 13.21
C ASP A 311 15.60 21.08 12.15
N ASN A 312 16.65 21.78 12.59
CA ASN A 312 17.68 22.30 11.66
C ASN A 312 18.46 21.17 10.94
N TYR A 313 18.77 20.10 11.67
CA TYR A 313 19.39 18.90 11.12
C TYR A 313 18.51 18.29 10.02
N THR A 314 17.24 18.12 10.29
CA THR A 314 16.28 17.52 9.35
C THR A 314 16.19 18.33 8.06
N GLU A 315 15.99 19.65 8.14
CA GLU A 315 15.99 20.54 6.96
C GLU A 315 17.30 20.44 6.15
N THR A 316 18.42 20.46 6.84
CA THR A 316 19.75 20.44 6.21
C THR A 316 20.01 19.10 5.50
N MET A 317 19.72 17.99 6.15
CA MET A 317 19.89 16.66 5.58
C MET A 317 18.93 16.39 4.42
N GLU A 318 17.67 16.81 4.52
CA GLU A 318 16.70 16.71 3.43
C GLU A 318 17.22 17.35 2.14
N ALA A 319 17.69 18.59 2.25
CA ALA A 319 18.20 19.34 1.11
C ALA A 319 19.49 18.68 0.53
N LEU A 320 20.35 18.15 1.37
CA LEU A 320 21.57 17.47 0.92
C LEU A 320 21.24 16.17 0.20
N ILE A 321 20.38 15.35 0.77
CA ILE A 321 19.95 14.07 0.17
C ILE A 321 19.24 14.32 -1.16
N GLU A 322 18.28 15.25 -1.21
CA GLU A 322 17.54 15.55 -2.45
C GLU A 322 18.40 16.16 -3.58
N LYS A 323 19.53 16.71 -3.23
CA LYS A 323 20.46 17.35 -4.20
C LYS A 323 21.80 16.64 -4.32
N ASP A 324 21.83 15.32 -4.03
CA ASP A 324 23.01 14.46 -4.15
C ASP A 324 24.26 15.09 -3.50
N TYR A 325 24.10 15.68 -2.32
CA TYR A 325 25.13 16.39 -1.58
C TYR A 325 25.81 17.56 -2.32
N ASN A 326 25.15 18.08 -3.35
CA ASN A 326 25.58 19.29 -4.04
C ASN A 326 25.21 20.53 -3.22
N LEU A 327 26.19 21.11 -2.53
CA LEU A 327 26.01 22.24 -1.60
C LEU A 327 25.35 23.47 -2.23
N ALA A 328 25.64 23.76 -3.53
CA ALA A 328 25.05 24.91 -4.19
C ALA A 328 23.56 24.68 -4.49
N LYS A 329 23.21 23.48 -5.00
CA LYS A 329 21.81 23.12 -5.26
C LYS A 329 21.00 22.97 -3.97
N ALA A 330 21.58 22.41 -2.92
CA ALA A 330 20.95 22.25 -1.60
C ALA A 330 20.73 23.61 -0.93
N GLY A 331 21.71 24.53 -1.01
CA GLY A 331 21.53 25.91 -0.53
C GLY A 331 20.41 26.64 -1.25
N ASN A 332 20.32 26.52 -2.58
CA ASN A 332 19.23 27.10 -3.36
C ASN A 332 17.86 26.52 -2.97
N MET A 333 17.77 25.23 -2.70
CA MET A 333 16.55 24.60 -2.23
C MET A 333 16.05 25.16 -0.89
N LEU A 334 16.98 25.42 0.01
CA LEU A 334 16.69 26.04 1.32
C LEU A 334 16.56 27.57 1.29
N HIS A 335 16.68 28.20 0.11
CA HIS A 335 16.72 29.65 -0.05
C HIS A 335 17.82 30.35 0.79
N ILE A 336 18.97 29.67 0.98
CA ILE A 336 20.13 30.20 1.72
C ILE A 336 21.40 30.16 0.84
N HIS A 337 22.35 31.04 1.18
CA HIS A 337 23.64 31.01 0.51
C HIS A 337 24.42 29.72 0.86
N LYS A 338 25.22 29.21 -0.09
CA LYS A 338 26.07 28.01 0.11
C LYS A 338 26.88 28.07 1.42
N ASN A 339 27.45 29.22 1.75
CA ASN A 339 28.26 29.39 2.97
C ASN A 339 27.42 29.21 4.25
N THR A 340 26.16 29.60 4.23
CA THR A 340 25.23 29.37 5.35
C THR A 340 24.94 27.89 5.52
N LEU A 341 24.81 27.15 4.42
CA LEU A 341 24.65 25.69 4.47
C LEU A 341 25.92 25.02 5.03
N VAL A 342 27.10 25.46 4.59
CA VAL A 342 28.40 24.98 5.14
C VAL A 342 28.46 25.25 6.65
N TYR A 343 28.10 26.45 7.10
CA TYR A 343 28.04 26.78 8.51
C TYR A 343 27.09 25.86 9.30
N ARG A 344 25.91 25.54 8.75
CA ARG A 344 24.99 24.57 9.38
C ARG A 344 25.63 23.18 9.49
N LEU A 345 26.32 22.72 8.44
CA LEU A 345 27.04 21.46 8.45
C LEU A 345 28.20 21.44 9.47
N ASP A 346 28.94 22.54 9.59
CA ASP A 346 30.02 22.63 10.59
C ASP A 346 29.44 22.54 12.01
N LYS A 347 28.27 23.15 12.26
CA LYS A 347 27.57 23.01 13.55
C LYS A 347 27.11 21.58 13.83
N ILE A 348 26.61 20.87 12.82
CA ILE A 348 26.25 19.46 12.93
C ILE A 348 27.51 18.63 13.20
N ARG A 349 28.62 18.91 12.50
CA ARG A 349 29.89 18.24 12.68
C ARG A 349 30.49 18.48 14.07
N GLU A 350 30.42 19.70 14.61
CA GLU A 350 30.85 20.01 15.96
C GLU A 350 30.13 19.16 17.02
N VAL A 351 28.85 18.86 16.80
CA VAL A 351 28.02 18.12 17.76
C VAL A 351 28.11 16.60 17.57
N LEU A 352 28.06 16.12 16.34
CA LEU A 352 28.04 14.66 16.05
C LEU A 352 29.45 14.10 15.76
N ASN A 353 30.45 14.97 15.54
CA ASN A 353 31.81 14.58 15.08
C ASN A 353 31.78 13.78 13.77
N MET A 354 30.84 14.09 12.85
CA MET A 354 30.60 13.38 11.59
C MET A 354 30.56 14.35 10.42
N ASN A 355 31.10 13.93 9.27
CA ASN A 355 31.09 14.73 8.03
C ASN A 355 30.55 13.93 6.83
N PRO A 356 29.30 14.13 6.44
CA PRO A 356 28.66 13.34 5.37
C PRO A 356 29.23 13.65 3.97
N LEU A 357 30.04 14.70 3.83
CA LEU A 357 30.65 15.09 2.56
C LEU A 357 31.92 14.30 2.23
N VAL A 358 32.57 13.73 3.24
CA VAL A 358 33.90 13.10 3.11
C VAL A 358 33.86 11.60 3.41
N ASN A 359 33.03 11.17 4.35
CA ASN A 359 32.98 9.79 4.84
C ASN A 359 31.62 9.17 4.56
N ASN A 360 31.60 8.09 3.77
CA ASN A 360 30.36 7.40 3.41
C ASN A 360 29.66 6.75 4.61
N THR A 361 30.41 6.12 5.53
CA THR A 361 29.83 5.51 6.73
C THR A 361 29.17 6.55 7.64
N GLU A 362 29.79 7.71 7.79
CA GLU A 362 29.21 8.82 8.54
C GLU A 362 27.98 9.40 7.83
N ARG A 363 28.00 9.43 6.50
CA ARG A 363 26.84 9.80 5.68
C ARG A 363 25.67 8.85 5.91
N GLU A 364 25.89 7.54 5.82
CA GLU A 364 24.89 6.51 6.05
C GLU A 364 24.27 6.62 7.45
N PHE A 365 25.10 6.81 8.49
CA PHE A 365 24.58 7.05 9.84
C PHE A 365 23.71 8.29 9.91
N MET A 366 24.14 9.39 9.31
CA MET A 366 23.40 10.65 9.31
C MET A 366 22.10 10.54 8.52
N GLU A 367 22.08 9.82 7.41
CA GLU A 367 20.85 9.53 6.66
C GLU A 367 19.90 8.66 7.49
N CYS A 368 20.36 7.61 8.14
CA CYS A 368 19.53 6.78 9.02
C CYS A 368 18.94 7.60 10.18
N PHE A 369 19.72 8.49 10.80
CA PHE A 369 19.22 9.39 11.84
C PHE A 369 18.19 10.38 11.30
N TYR A 370 18.41 10.94 10.11
CA TYR A 370 17.42 11.79 9.42
C TYR A 370 16.11 11.04 9.19
N TYR A 371 16.16 9.83 8.63
CA TYR A 371 14.95 9.03 8.39
C TYR A 371 14.23 8.67 9.68
N TYR A 372 14.95 8.42 10.77
CA TYR A 372 14.34 8.24 12.09
C TYR A 372 13.59 9.48 12.57
N LEU A 373 14.15 10.68 12.36
CA LEU A 373 13.55 11.93 12.84
C LEU A 373 12.27 12.31 12.08
N ILE A 374 12.19 12.02 10.77
CA ILE A 374 11.02 12.35 9.94
C ILE A 374 9.89 11.32 10.03
N ARG A 375 10.14 10.14 10.62
CA ARG A 375 9.08 9.15 10.85
C ARG A 375 8.05 9.70 11.85
N LYS A 376 6.79 9.57 11.46
CA LYS A 376 5.63 9.89 12.31
C LYS A 376 5.11 8.62 12.98
#